data_fd966fb0bb256a7a3beb9f4e2c174c63
#
_entry.id   fd966fb0bb256a7a3beb9f4e2c174c63
#
_cell.length_a   1.000
_cell.length_b   1.000
_cell.length_c   1.000
_cell.angle_alpha   90.00
_cell.angle_beta   90.00
_cell.angle_gamma   90.00
#
_symmetry.space_group_name_H-M   'P 1'
#
loop_
_entity.id
_entity.type
_entity.pdbx_description
1 polymer ?
#
loop_
_entity_poly.entity_id
_entity_poly.type
_entity_poly.pdbx_seq_one_letter_code
_entity_poly.pdbx_strand_id
1 'polypeptide(L)'
;MERLFSKRTAFFCSYIYRTMVPIAQFGLIILLSLFLVLHLAILAKIIPYNLVWGGRIKSDKEMYRFEIFSILLNVVFVIVVLVQLNLFAPDVPKKMVHFALWMMTGLFLLNTVGNAMSKNKFEQRVFTPITILLTIFSLILALG
;
A
#
# COMPACT_ATOMS: atom_id res chain seq x y z
N MET A 1 7.19 41.67 -1.12
CA MET A 1 6.17 40.89 -0.36
C MET A 1 6.02 39.48 -0.90
N GLU A 2 5.89 39.25 -2.21
CA GLU A 2 5.76 37.92 -2.85
C GLU A 2 6.92 36.95 -2.54
N ARG A 3 8.19 37.42 -2.52
CA ARG A 3 9.36 36.56 -2.24
C ARG A 3 9.38 36.01 -0.79
N LEU A 4 8.85 36.76 0.17
CA LEU A 4 8.74 36.32 1.57
C LEU A 4 7.60 35.31 1.74
N PHE A 5 6.52 35.48 1.01
CA PHE A 5 5.39 34.55 1.01
C PHE A 5 5.82 33.20 0.37
N SER A 6 6.53 33.23 -0.73
CA SER A 6 7.09 32.06 -1.42
C SER A 6 8.05 31.27 -0.52
N LYS A 7 8.96 31.94 0.23
CA LYS A 7 9.88 31.25 1.14
C LYS A 7 9.17 30.63 2.34
N ARG A 8 8.16 31.28 2.90
CA ARG A 8 7.37 30.72 4.01
C ARG A 8 6.56 29.51 3.59
N THR A 9 5.91 29.55 2.43
CA THR A 9 5.16 28.40 1.89
C THR A 9 6.09 27.23 1.55
N ALA A 10 7.25 27.47 0.95
CA ALA A 10 8.24 26.43 0.68
C ALA A 10 8.77 25.78 1.97
N PHE A 11 9.08 26.59 3.00
CA PHE A 11 9.51 26.08 4.31
C PHE A 11 8.41 25.24 4.98
N PHE A 12 7.17 25.70 4.96
CA PHE A 12 6.04 24.99 5.54
C PHE A 12 5.75 23.66 4.81
N CYS A 13 5.78 23.66 3.48
CA CYS A 13 5.67 22.45 2.67
C CYS A 13 6.78 21.43 2.98
N SER A 14 8.02 21.90 3.05
CA SER A 14 9.17 21.06 3.39
C SER A 14 9.07 20.46 4.78
N TYR A 15 8.61 21.25 5.76
CA TYR A 15 8.42 20.79 7.14
C TYR A 15 7.33 19.70 7.22
N ILE A 16 6.15 19.95 6.62
CA ILE A 16 5.06 18.96 6.58
C ILE A 16 5.53 17.68 5.90
N TYR A 17 6.18 17.79 4.76
CA TYR A 17 6.69 16.64 4.02
C TYR A 17 7.66 15.81 4.89
N ARG A 18 8.62 16.45 5.53
CA ARG A 18 9.61 15.80 6.40
C ARG A 18 8.97 15.05 7.58
N THR A 19 7.81 15.52 8.06
CA THR A 19 7.05 14.87 9.15
C THR A 19 6.21 13.72 8.62
N MET A 20 5.63 13.85 7.42
CA MET A 20 4.72 12.86 6.84
C MET A 20 5.45 11.62 6.31
N VAL A 21 6.69 11.75 5.83
CA VAL A 21 7.46 10.63 5.28
C VAL A 21 7.65 9.48 6.27
N PRO A 22 8.16 9.70 7.50
CA PRO A 22 8.29 8.62 8.48
C PRO A 22 6.93 7.97 8.82
N ILE A 23 5.88 8.77 8.96
CA ILE A 23 4.52 8.26 9.24
C ILE A 23 4.07 7.35 8.10
N ALA A 24 4.28 7.76 6.85
CA ALA A 24 3.92 6.96 5.68
C ALA A 24 4.74 5.66 5.60
N GLN A 25 6.03 5.71 5.88
CA GLN A 25 6.92 4.55 5.88
C GLN A 25 6.48 3.50 6.91
N PHE A 26 6.35 3.90 8.18
CA PHE A 26 5.91 2.99 9.23
C PHE A 26 4.45 2.54 9.04
N GLY A 27 3.58 3.43 8.59
CA GLY A 27 2.19 3.11 8.27
C GLY A 27 2.09 2.04 7.16
N LEU A 28 2.87 2.15 6.09
CA LEU A 28 2.94 1.13 5.04
C LEU A 28 3.42 -0.20 5.58
N ILE A 29 4.51 -0.24 6.36
CA ILE A 29 5.05 -1.49 6.92
C ILE A 29 4.00 -2.17 7.78
N ILE A 30 3.33 -1.43 8.66
CA ILE A 30 2.30 -1.99 9.55
C ILE A 30 1.14 -2.55 8.73
N LEU A 31 0.59 -1.75 7.80
CA LEU A 31 -0.55 -2.17 7.00
C LEU A 31 -0.23 -3.34 6.07
N LEU A 32 0.94 -3.34 5.42
CA LEU A 32 1.39 -4.44 4.57
C LEU A 32 1.61 -5.72 5.39
N SER A 33 2.16 -5.61 6.61
CA SER A 33 2.32 -6.76 7.51
C SER A 33 0.97 -7.34 7.93
N LEU A 34 -0.01 -6.48 8.24
CA LEU A 34 -1.38 -6.93 8.55
C LEU A 34 -2.05 -7.61 7.34
N PHE A 35 -1.87 -7.07 6.13
CA PHE A 35 -2.36 -7.72 4.91
C PHE A 35 -1.67 -9.06 4.65
N LEU A 36 -0.37 -9.15 4.90
CA LEU A 36 0.34 -10.43 4.77
C LEU A 36 -0.23 -11.49 5.71
N VAL A 37 -0.48 -11.13 6.98
CA VAL A 37 -1.13 -12.04 7.93
C VAL A 37 -2.53 -12.43 7.47
N LEU A 38 -3.30 -11.48 6.94
CA LEU A 38 -4.64 -11.75 6.39
C LEU A 38 -4.58 -12.75 5.22
N HIS A 39 -3.70 -12.53 4.25
CA HIS A 39 -3.53 -13.43 3.11
C HIS A 39 -3.08 -14.84 3.54
N LEU A 40 -2.18 -14.93 4.51
CA LEU A 40 -1.78 -16.22 5.09
C LEU A 40 -2.93 -16.92 5.80
N ALA A 41 -3.78 -16.17 6.53
CA ALA A 41 -4.96 -16.74 7.20
C ALA A 41 -6.01 -17.26 6.19
N ILE A 42 -6.19 -16.56 5.06
CA ILE A 42 -7.07 -17.03 3.98
C ILE A 42 -6.47 -18.27 3.31
N LEU A 43 -5.16 -18.24 3.00
CA LEU A 43 -4.45 -19.37 2.41
C LEU A 43 -4.54 -20.63 3.29
N ALA A 44 -4.44 -20.45 4.61
CA ALA A 44 -4.63 -21.52 5.62
C ALA A 44 -6.10 -21.89 5.84
N LYS A 45 -7.05 -21.27 5.13
CA LYS A 45 -8.51 -21.45 5.28
C LYS A 45 -9.07 -21.14 6.68
N ILE A 46 -8.34 -20.36 7.47
CA ILE A 46 -8.82 -19.83 8.76
C ILE A 46 -9.93 -18.81 8.51
N ILE A 47 -9.74 -17.96 7.48
CA ILE A 47 -10.73 -17.01 7.03
C ILE A 47 -11.34 -17.53 5.73
N PRO A 48 -12.68 -17.64 5.64
CA PRO A 48 -13.35 -18.09 4.43
C PRO A 48 -13.16 -17.07 3.29
N TYR A 49 -12.69 -17.54 2.15
CA TYR A 49 -12.43 -16.68 0.98
C TYR A 49 -13.68 -16.04 0.34
N ASN A 50 -14.86 -16.54 0.65
CA ASN A 50 -16.13 -15.92 0.22
C ASN A 50 -16.41 -14.57 0.89
N LEU A 51 -15.72 -14.25 1.99
CA LEU A 51 -15.80 -12.95 2.67
C LEU A 51 -14.89 -11.89 2.03
N VAL A 52 -14.00 -12.30 1.14
CA VAL A 52 -13.03 -11.44 0.46
C VAL A 52 -13.16 -11.59 -1.04
N TRP A 53 -12.49 -10.74 -1.81
CA TRP A 53 -12.51 -10.74 -3.29
C TRP A 53 -13.90 -10.47 -3.90
N GLY A 54 -14.81 -9.83 -3.14
CA GLY A 54 -16.18 -9.54 -3.62
C GLY A 54 -17.02 -10.77 -3.91
N GLY A 55 -16.66 -11.93 -3.33
CA GLY A 55 -17.31 -13.20 -3.61
C GLY A 55 -17.06 -13.72 -5.05
N ARG A 56 -16.02 -13.25 -5.72
CA ARG A 56 -15.69 -13.63 -7.11
C ARG A 56 -14.98 -14.98 -7.19
N ILE A 57 -14.30 -15.40 -6.13
CA ILE A 57 -13.59 -16.70 -6.07
C ILE A 57 -14.60 -17.81 -5.82
N LYS A 58 -14.63 -18.80 -6.74
CA LYS A 58 -15.59 -19.88 -6.73
C LYS A 58 -15.00 -21.25 -6.38
N SER A 59 -13.68 -21.35 -6.31
CA SER A 59 -13.00 -22.62 -6.05
C SER A 59 -11.73 -22.41 -5.21
N ASP A 60 -11.35 -23.44 -4.47
CA ASP A 60 -10.10 -23.47 -3.71
C ASP A 60 -8.88 -23.25 -4.63
N LYS A 61 -8.90 -23.80 -5.84
CA LYS A 61 -7.82 -23.64 -6.82
C LYS A 61 -7.63 -22.18 -7.22
N GLU A 62 -8.73 -21.45 -7.44
CA GLU A 62 -8.68 -20.01 -7.72
C GLU A 62 -8.16 -19.25 -6.50
N MET A 63 -8.69 -19.57 -5.31
CA MET A 63 -8.25 -18.96 -4.05
C MET A 63 -6.73 -19.09 -3.88
N TYR A 64 -6.16 -20.29 -3.98
CA TYR A 64 -4.72 -20.49 -3.85
C TYR A 64 -3.91 -19.66 -4.84
N ARG A 65 -4.34 -19.56 -6.09
CA ARG A 65 -3.65 -18.75 -7.11
C ARG A 65 -3.65 -17.26 -6.76
N PHE A 66 -4.80 -16.73 -6.37
CA PHE A 66 -4.94 -15.32 -6.01
C PHE A 66 -4.18 -14.99 -4.73
N GLU A 67 -4.28 -15.84 -3.71
CA GLU A 67 -3.59 -15.61 -2.43
C GLU A 67 -2.06 -15.69 -2.58
N ILE A 68 -1.53 -16.68 -3.27
CA ILE A 68 -0.09 -16.79 -3.54
C ILE A 68 0.40 -15.55 -4.31
N PHE A 69 -0.32 -15.12 -5.34
CA PHE A 69 0.04 -13.91 -6.08
C PHE A 69 0.03 -12.67 -5.18
N SER A 70 -1.00 -12.52 -4.34
CA SER A 70 -1.13 -11.39 -3.41
C SER A 70 -0.04 -11.38 -2.35
N ILE A 71 0.32 -12.55 -1.81
CA ILE A 71 1.43 -12.69 -0.87
C ILE A 71 2.76 -12.28 -1.52
N LEU A 72 3.05 -12.79 -2.72
CA LEU A 72 4.28 -12.43 -3.44
C LEU A 72 4.35 -10.93 -3.72
N LEU A 73 3.26 -10.33 -4.20
CA LEU A 73 3.18 -8.90 -4.46
C LEU A 73 3.35 -8.08 -3.18
N ASN A 74 2.72 -8.51 -2.08
CA ASN A 74 2.83 -7.87 -0.79
C ASN A 74 4.28 -7.91 -0.26
N VAL A 75 4.97 -9.04 -0.36
CA VAL A 75 6.39 -9.17 0.00
C VAL A 75 7.25 -8.21 -0.83
N VAL A 76 7.02 -8.11 -2.14
CA VAL A 76 7.71 -7.14 -3.00
C VAL A 76 7.48 -5.71 -2.50
N PHE A 77 6.26 -5.34 -2.13
CA PHE A 77 5.96 -4.01 -1.59
C PHE A 77 6.67 -3.74 -0.27
N VAL A 78 6.72 -4.71 0.64
CA VAL A 78 7.51 -4.59 1.88
C VAL A 78 8.98 -4.34 1.55
N ILE A 79 9.57 -5.09 0.61
CA ILE A 79 10.95 -4.90 0.18
C ILE A 79 11.17 -3.48 -0.37
N VAL A 80 10.26 -2.97 -1.21
CA VAL A 80 10.35 -1.59 -1.76
C VAL A 80 10.39 -0.56 -0.63
N VAL A 81 9.55 -0.71 0.39
CA VAL A 81 9.55 0.21 1.55
C VAL A 81 10.83 0.09 2.38
N LEU A 82 11.36 -1.13 2.58
CA LEU A 82 12.62 -1.35 3.30
C LEU A 82 13.82 -0.75 2.55
N VAL A 83 13.83 -0.85 1.21
CA VAL A 83 14.84 -0.19 0.37
C VAL A 83 14.72 1.33 0.46
N GLN A 84 13.50 1.86 0.43
CA GLN A 84 13.23 3.29 0.61
C GLN A 84 13.72 3.81 2.00
N LEU A 85 13.67 2.98 3.03
CA LEU A 85 14.20 3.26 4.36
C LEU A 85 15.73 3.12 4.47
N ASN A 86 16.42 2.69 3.40
CA ASN A 86 17.84 2.31 3.39
C ASN A 86 18.20 1.18 4.40
N LEU A 87 17.22 0.37 4.78
CA LEU A 87 17.42 -0.80 5.67
C LEU A 87 17.79 -2.06 4.89
N PHE A 88 17.53 -2.08 3.59
CA PHE A 88 17.80 -3.20 2.69
C PHE A 88 18.29 -2.69 1.35
N ALA A 89 19.34 -3.33 0.79
CA ALA A 89 19.90 -3.03 -0.53
C ALA A 89 20.08 -1.52 -0.81
N PRO A 90 20.94 -0.80 -0.07
CA PRO A 90 21.11 0.65 -0.19
C PRO A 90 21.64 1.10 -1.56
N ASP A 91 22.24 0.18 -2.33
CA ASP A 91 22.82 0.46 -3.66
C ASP A 91 21.78 0.46 -4.80
N VAL A 92 20.50 0.18 -4.50
CA VAL A 92 19.45 0.23 -5.52
C VAL A 92 19.26 1.67 -6.03
N PRO A 93 19.29 1.89 -7.35
CA PRO A 93 19.12 3.22 -7.93
C PRO A 93 17.81 3.85 -7.47
N LYS A 94 17.86 5.08 -6.94
CA LYS A 94 16.67 5.81 -6.46
C LYS A 94 15.56 5.90 -7.50
N LYS A 95 15.90 5.99 -8.79
CA LYS A 95 14.91 6.00 -9.89
C LYS A 95 14.07 4.72 -9.93
N MET A 96 14.66 3.56 -9.62
CA MET A 96 13.94 2.29 -9.60
C MET A 96 12.98 2.23 -8.41
N VAL A 97 13.43 2.67 -7.23
CA VAL A 97 12.59 2.77 -6.03
C VAL A 97 11.41 3.69 -6.27
N HIS A 98 11.68 4.87 -6.85
CA HIS A 98 10.64 5.85 -7.17
C HIS A 98 9.61 5.30 -8.17
N PHE A 99 10.07 4.63 -9.24
CA PHE A 99 9.18 3.95 -10.18
C PHE A 99 8.32 2.88 -9.49
N ALA A 100 8.94 2.05 -8.62
CA ALA A 100 8.22 1.02 -7.87
C ALA A 100 7.15 1.62 -6.94
N LEU A 101 7.43 2.74 -6.28
CA LEU A 101 6.47 3.45 -5.43
C LEU A 101 5.28 4.00 -6.23
N TRP A 102 5.50 4.51 -7.44
CA TRP A 102 4.41 4.94 -8.33
C TRP A 102 3.54 3.76 -8.78
N MET A 103 4.17 2.64 -9.16
CA MET A 103 3.45 1.41 -9.50
C MET A 103 2.62 0.89 -8.31
N MET A 104 3.20 0.90 -7.12
CA MET A 104 2.54 0.53 -5.87
C MET A 104 1.33 1.42 -5.58
N THR A 105 1.48 2.74 -5.74
CA THR A 105 0.40 3.72 -5.58
C THR A 105 -0.74 3.45 -6.56
N GLY A 106 -0.44 3.22 -7.83
CA GLY A 106 -1.43 2.89 -8.85
C GLY A 106 -2.19 1.59 -8.52
N LEU A 107 -1.48 0.56 -8.07
CA LEU A 107 -2.10 -0.72 -7.69
C LEU A 107 -3.01 -0.58 -6.45
N PHE A 108 -2.60 0.19 -5.44
CA PHE A 108 -3.46 0.45 -4.27
C PHE A 108 -4.68 1.30 -4.63
N LEU A 109 -4.53 2.26 -5.53
CA LEU A 109 -5.66 3.03 -6.03
C LEU A 109 -6.68 2.13 -6.75
N LEU A 110 -6.22 1.25 -7.64
CA LEU A 110 -7.09 0.28 -8.31
C LEU A 110 -7.77 -0.67 -7.31
N ASN A 111 -7.02 -1.12 -6.30
CA ASN A 111 -7.56 -1.96 -5.24
C ASN A 111 -8.61 -1.21 -4.40
N THR A 112 -8.38 0.07 -4.12
CA THR A 112 -9.36 0.94 -3.43
C THR A 112 -10.66 1.05 -4.22
N VAL A 113 -10.57 1.30 -5.52
CA VAL A 113 -11.77 1.35 -6.39
C VAL A 113 -12.47 -0.01 -6.41
N GLY A 114 -11.71 -1.10 -6.54
CA GLY A 114 -12.27 -2.47 -6.52
C GLY A 114 -13.01 -2.79 -5.22
N ASN A 115 -12.45 -2.41 -4.08
CA ASN A 115 -13.09 -2.60 -2.77
C ASN A 115 -14.31 -1.69 -2.59
N ALA A 116 -14.24 -0.44 -3.02
CA ALA A 116 -15.36 0.50 -2.94
C ALA A 116 -16.56 0.06 -3.81
N MET A 117 -16.29 -0.61 -4.92
CA MET A 117 -17.30 -1.15 -5.83
C MET A 117 -17.71 -2.60 -5.48
N SER A 118 -17.17 -3.21 -4.44
CA SER A 118 -17.51 -4.57 -4.04
C SER A 118 -18.96 -4.69 -3.62
N LYS A 119 -19.61 -5.80 -3.99
CA LYS A 119 -20.95 -6.15 -3.50
C LYS A 119 -20.95 -6.60 -2.03
N ASN A 120 -19.79 -6.98 -1.50
CA ASN A 120 -19.63 -7.39 -0.12
C ASN A 120 -19.48 -6.17 0.77
N LYS A 121 -20.47 -5.92 1.63
CA LYS A 121 -20.49 -4.78 2.57
C LYS A 121 -19.32 -4.79 3.57
N PHE A 122 -18.85 -5.97 3.96
CA PHE A 122 -17.70 -6.10 4.86
C PHE A 122 -16.43 -5.60 4.14
N GLU A 123 -16.18 -6.10 2.94
CA GLU A 123 -15.04 -5.69 2.11
C GLU A 123 -15.05 -4.18 1.85
N GLN A 124 -16.22 -3.65 1.47
CA GLN A 124 -16.40 -2.23 1.22
C GLN A 124 -16.10 -1.37 2.45
N ARG A 125 -16.57 -1.78 3.65
CA ARG A 125 -16.43 -0.96 4.88
C ARG A 125 -15.06 -1.10 5.53
N VAL A 126 -14.41 -2.26 5.41
CA VAL A 126 -13.14 -2.55 6.06
C VAL A 126 -11.96 -2.29 5.15
N PHE A 127 -11.97 -2.88 3.94
CA PHE A 127 -10.80 -2.78 3.07
C PHE A 127 -10.69 -1.47 2.31
N THR A 128 -11.81 -0.81 1.96
CA THR A 128 -11.73 0.49 1.28
C THR A 128 -10.95 1.54 2.08
N PRO A 129 -11.25 1.82 3.37
CA PRO A 129 -10.47 2.80 4.13
C PRO A 129 -9.01 2.41 4.29
N ILE A 130 -8.72 1.12 4.46
CA ILE A 130 -7.34 0.65 4.61
C ILE A 130 -6.56 0.84 3.30
N THR A 131 -7.16 0.50 2.16
CA THR A 131 -6.50 0.69 0.86
C THR A 131 -6.38 2.15 0.46
N ILE A 132 -7.27 3.04 0.91
CA ILE A 132 -7.09 4.50 0.82
C ILE A 132 -5.83 4.93 1.57
N LEU A 133 -5.62 4.46 2.80
CA LEU A 133 -4.42 4.78 3.58
C LEU A 133 -3.16 4.26 2.89
N LEU A 134 -3.18 3.03 2.35
CA LEU A 134 -2.07 2.49 1.58
C LEU A 134 -1.76 3.36 0.34
N THR A 135 -2.79 3.81 -0.37
CA THR A 135 -2.65 4.71 -1.52
C THR A 135 -2.03 6.04 -1.11
N ILE A 136 -2.52 6.67 -0.03
CA ILE A 136 -2.01 7.96 0.46
C ILE A 136 -0.56 7.81 0.91
N PHE A 137 -0.23 6.79 1.70
CA PHE A 137 1.13 6.61 2.21
C PHE A 137 2.11 6.29 1.09
N SER A 138 1.76 5.43 0.13
CA SER A 138 2.62 5.17 -1.02
C SER A 138 2.80 6.39 -1.91
N LEU A 139 1.75 7.21 -2.09
CA LEU A 139 1.82 8.46 -2.83
C LEU A 139 2.76 9.48 -2.16
N ILE A 140 2.70 9.62 -0.83
CA ILE A 140 3.62 10.49 -0.08
C ILE A 140 5.07 10.09 -0.35
N LEU A 141 5.39 8.79 -0.35
CA LEU A 141 6.74 8.30 -0.64
C LEU A 141 7.11 8.43 -2.12
N ALA A 142 6.15 8.32 -3.02
CA ALA A 142 6.37 8.47 -4.46
C ALA A 142 6.59 9.93 -4.90
N LEU A 143 6.12 10.90 -4.12
CA LEU A 143 6.31 12.34 -4.38
C LEU A 143 7.66 12.88 -3.84
N GLY A 144 8.40 12.12 -3.07
CA GLY A 144 9.70 12.46 -2.48
C GLY A 144 10.85 11.83 -3.16
#